data_ee41a6a5ee435e10924e31382ef19d64
#
_entry.id   ee41a6a5ee435e10924e31382ef19d64
#
_cell.length_a   1.000
_cell.length_b   1.000
_cell.length_c   1.000
_cell.angle_alpha   90.00
_cell.angle_beta   90.00
_cell.angle_gamma   90.00
#
_symmetry.space_group_name_H-M   'P 1'
#
loop_
_entity.id
_entity.type
_entity.pdbx_description
1 polymer ?
#
loop_
_entity_poly.entity_id
_entity_poly.type
_entity_poly.pdbx_seq_one_letter_code
_entity_poly.pdbx_strand_id
1 'polypeptide(L)'
;PKPARAVFLDTPAGFQHKVDQIAAKAVDYFAPHVRHSLDVASFKSHTLLSVYDRQQAASVLRQADYILIGPGSPTYAVSQWQPSKMPDHLAECVARGGTLVAASAAALTVGRFTLPVYEIYKVGQELHWVAGLDLLARFELNLVVVPHWNNAEGGNHDTRCCFMGAERFEALETLLPEPCPVLGLDEHTACILDLATSQVEVRGIGGITLRTLEGAVTFQSGERFELSVLRDGRVAAAGTRSSPQAKPAAPPGDENDVFWQQIHGLETRFHEGLADNDARRATNALLELDRRVWQAQQGIENEEVVTQARDNLREMIAVLGNHLGSAS
;
A
#
# COMPACT_ATOMS: atom_id res chain seq x y z
N PRO A 1 -1.12 3.50 31.81
CA PRO A 1 -0.28 2.94 30.75
C PRO A 1 0.44 4.08 30.04
N LYS A 2 1.72 3.88 29.70
CA LYS A 2 2.47 4.82 28.85
C LYS A 2 1.81 4.88 27.48
N PRO A 3 1.63 6.05 26.85
CA PRO A 3 1.08 6.12 25.51
C PRO A 3 1.99 5.35 24.52
N ALA A 4 1.38 4.65 23.58
CA ALA A 4 2.11 3.94 22.55
C ALA A 4 2.97 4.92 21.73
N ARG A 5 4.18 4.54 21.34
CA ARG A 5 5.05 5.36 20.51
C ARG A 5 4.93 4.96 19.05
N ALA A 6 4.32 5.82 18.25
CA ALA A 6 4.18 5.63 16.81
C ALA A 6 5.32 6.33 16.06
N VAL A 7 5.88 5.63 15.07
CA VAL A 7 7.05 6.08 14.32
C VAL A 7 6.83 5.88 12.83
N PHE A 8 7.18 6.88 12.03
CA PHE A 8 7.26 6.80 10.57
C PHE A 8 8.70 6.54 10.14
N LEU A 9 8.92 5.57 9.27
CA LEU A 9 10.23 5.29 8.67
C LEU A 9 10.23 5.71 7.20
N ASP A 10 11.12 6.65 6.85
CA ASP A 10 11.11 7.38 5.57
C ASP A 10 11.95 6.73 4.45
N THR A 11 12.62 5.62 4.71
CA THR A 11 13.63 5.03 3.80
C THR A 11 13.13 4.78 2.38
N PRO A 12 11.93 4.21 2.12
CA PRO A 12 11.53 3.92 0.75
C PRO A 12 11.53 5.14 -0.18
N ALA A 13 11.31 6.34 0.38
CA ALA A 13 11.39 7.61 -0.33
C ALA A 13 12.74 8.32 -0.16
N GLY A 14 13.72 7.72 0.51
CA GLY A 14 14.98 8.34 0.94
C GLY A 14 15.84 8.93 -0.17
N PHE A 15 15.68 8.47 -1.41
CA PHE A 15 16.36 9.01 -2.59
C PHE A 15 15.72 10.29 -3.16
N GLN A 16 14.51 10.63 -2.72
CA GLN A 16 13.76 11.76 -3.26
C GLN A 16 14.17 13.07 -2.56
N HIS A 17 14.31 14.15 -3.33
CA HIS A 17 14.62 15.47 -2.77
C HIS A 17 13.56 15.99 -1.78
N LYS A 18 12.30 15.52 -1.94
CA LYS A 18 11.16 15.95 -1.10
C LYS A 18 10.81 14.93 0.00
N VAL A 19 11.70 14.03 0.36
CA VAL A 19 11.42 12.99 1.38
C VAL A 19 10.98 13.57 2.72
N ASP A 20 11.55 14.71 3.14
CA ASP A 20 11.14 15.39 4.39
C ASP A 20 9.69 15.90 4.32
N GLN A 21 9.23 16.31 3.14
CA GLN A 21 7.83 16.71 2.94
C GLN A 21 6.88 15.51 2.99
N ILE A 22 7.33 14.33 2.52
CA ILE A 22 6.56 13.08 2.63
C ILE A 22 6.41 12.71 4.10
N ALA A 23 7.48 12.76 4.87
CA ALA A 23 7.44 12.49 6.30
C ALA A 23 6.56 13.51 7.05
N ALA A 24 6.67 14.81 6.73
CA ALA A 24 5.84 15.85 7.31
C ALA A 24 4.35 15.61 7.02
N LYS A 25 3.98 15.27 5.77
CA LYS A 25 2.59 14.95 5.41
C LYS A 25 2.06 13.75 6.20
N ALA A 26 2.87 12.72 6.44
CA ALA A 26 2.47 11.60 7.27
C ALA A 26 2.18 12.03 8.73
N VAL A 27 3.04 12.88 9.31
CA VAL A 27 2.88 13.44 10.66
C VAL A 27 1.61 14.30 10.73
N ASP A 28 1.43 15.20 9.75
CA ASP A 28 0.29 16.12 9.68
C ASP A 28 -1.04 15.36 9.51
N TYR A 29 -1.04 14.28 8.73
CA TYR A 29 -2.22 13.42 8.58
C TYR A 29 -2.53 12.65 9.87
N PHE A 30 -1.51 12.11 10.53
CA PHE A 30 -1.69 11.22 11.68
C PHE A 30 -2.31 11.93 12.89
N ALA A 31 -1.92 13.17 13.14
CA ALA A 31 -2.37 13.93 14.29
C ALA A 31 -3.92 14.11 14.32
N PRO A 32 -4.58 14.64 13.28
CA PRO A 32 -6.03 14.82 13.29
C PRO A 32 -6.82 13.52 13.07
N HIS A 33 -6.35 12.59 12.20
CA HIS A 33 -7.12 11.42 11.78
C HIS A 33 -6.96 10.24 12.75
N VAL A 34 -5.77 10.05 13.29
CA VAL A 34 -5.48 8.97 14.26
C VAL A 34 -5.50 9.49 15.70
N ARG A 35 -5.46 10.82 15.88
CA ARG A 35 -5.41 11.49 17.19
C ARG A 35 -4.20 11.03 18.02
N HIS A 36 -3.10 10.81 17.34
CA HIS A 36 -1.86 10.37 17.95
C HIS A 36 -0.67 11.05 17.27
N SER A 37 0.43 11.28 18.03
CA SER A 37 1.66 11.83 17.46
C SER A 37 2.44 10.75 16.71
N LEU A 38 3.07 11.14 15.61
CA LEU A 38 3.92 10.27 14.80
C LEU A 38 5.34 10.85 14.79
N ASP A 39 6.29 10.15 15.43
CA ASP A 39 7.71 10.50 15.37
C ASP A 39 8.30 10.06 14.01
N VAL A 40 9.39 10.66 13.57
CA VAL A 40 10.09 10.25 12.35
C VAL A 40 11.42 9.59 12.69
N ALA A 41 11.60 8.34 12.24
CA ALA A 41 12.90 7.68 12.20
C ALA A 41 13.49 7.93 10.80
N SER A 42 14.29 8.99 10.68
CA SER A 42 14.90 9.33 9.38
C SER A 42 16.10 8.42 9.09
N PHE A 43 15.90 7.47 8.18
CA PHE A 43 16.96 6.58 7.68
C PHE A 43 16.95 6.57 6.15
N LYS A 44 17.29 7.71 5.57
CA LYS A 44 17.19 7.93 4.12
C LYS A 44 18.18 7.07 3.32
N SER A 45 19.41 6.91 3.81
CA SER A 45 20.45 6.13 3.12
C SER A 45 21.44 5.52 4.12
N HIS A 46 21.79 4.26 3.91
CA HIS A 46 22.81 3.59 4.72
C HIS A 46 24.20 4.19 4.56
N THR A 47 24.54 4.62 3.35
CA THR A 47 25.90 5.11 3.02
C THR A 47 26.06 6.59 3.27
N LEU A 48 25.02 7.40 3.09
CA LEU A 48 25.11 8.87 3.19
C LEU A 48 24.89 9.38 4.62
N LEU A 49 24.22 8.62 5.47
CA LEU A 49 24.00 9.02 6.85
C LEU A 49 25.25 8.86 7.69
N SER A 50 25.46 9.82 8.60
CA SER A 50 26.50 9.70 9.62
C SER A 50 26.21 8.51 10.57
N VAL A 51 27.25 8.05 11.28
CA VAL A 51 27.07 7.03 12.32
C VAL A 51 26.07 7.50 13.37
N TYR A 52 26.12 8.78 13.73
CA TYR A 52 25.20 9.37 14.71
C TYR A 52 23.75 9.31 14.23
N ASP A 53 23.45 9.74 13.00
CA ASP A 53 22.08 9.74 12.46
C ASP A 53 21.52 8.33 12.37
N ARG A 54 22.34 7.35 11.94
CA ARG A 54 21.94 5.92 11.94
C ARG A 54 21.60 5.41 13.33
N GLN A 55 22.39 5.80 14.35
CA GLN A 55 22.13 5.42 15.73
C GLN A 55 20.86 6.09 16.29
N GLN A 56 20.60 7.33 15.90
CA GLN A 56 19.37 8.04 16.29
C GLN A 56 18.14 7.34 15.68
N ALA A 57 18.12 7.06 14.38
CA ALA A 57 17.03 6.33 13.74
C ALA A 57 16.79 4.97 14.42
N ALA A 58 17.86 4.21 14.66
CA ALA A 58 17.79 2.92 15.37
C ALA A 58 17.27 3.08 16.80
N SER A 59 17.65 4.14 17.51
CA SER A 59 17.16 4.41 18.88
C SER A 59 15.67 4.70 18.90
N VAL A 60 15.17 5.47 17.93
CA VAL A 60 13.74 5.77 17.76
C VAL A 60 12.96 4.48 17.51
N LEU A 61 13.41 3.65 16.55
CA LEU A 61 12.76 2.38 16.21
C LEU A 61 12.73 1.37 17.36
N ARG A 62 13.82 1.24 18.14
CA ARG A 62 13.85 0.34 19.31
C ARG A 62 12.82 0.69 20.39
N GLN A 63 12.38 1.94 20.43
CA GLN A 63 11.39 2.42 21.39
C GLN A 63 9.97 2.47 20.81
N ALA A 64 9.80 2.13 19.53
CA ALA A 64 8.52 2.17 18.85
C ALA A 64 7.64 0.99 19.28
N ASP A 65 6.36 1.27 19.50
CA ASP A 65 5.29 0.29 19.65
C ASP A 65 4.49 0.14 18.34
N TYR A 66 4.61 1.12 17.44
CA TYR A 66 3.97 1.14 16.13
C TYR A 66 4.94 1.75 15.12
N ILE A 67 5.22 1.04 14.05
CA ILE A 67 6.07 1.51 12.95
C ILE A 67 5.25 1.54 11.66
N LEU A 68 5.15 2.73 11.05
CA LEU A 68 4.57 2.93 9.73
C LEU A 68 5.69 3.14 8.72
N ILE A 69 5.72 2.32 7.68
CA ILE A 69 6.63 2.48 6.55
C ILE A 69 5.81 2.86 5.32
N GLY A 70 6.17 3.97 4.70
CA GLY A 70 5.39 4.59 3.64
C GLY A 70 5.82 4.20 2.22
N PRO A 71 5.32 4.97 1.24
CA PRO A 71 5.57 4.74 -0.18
C PRO A 71 7.02 5.07 -0.59
N GLY A 72 7.38 4.65 -1.81
CA GLY A 72 8.68 4.94 -2.42
C GLY A 72 9.14 3.82 -3.35
N SER A 73 10.44 3.52 -3.38
CA SER A 73 11.01 2.41 -4.14
C SER A 73 11.29 1.22 -3.23
N PRO A 74 10.77 0.03 -3.56
CA PRO A 74 11.00 -1.18 -2.77
C PRO A 74 12.47 -1.63 -2.86
N THR A 75 13.06 -1.61 -4.03
CA THR A 75 14.45 -1.99 -4.26
C THR A 75 15.43 -1.04 -3.58
N TYR A 76 15.14 0.26 -3.61
CA TYR A 76 15.91 1.24 -2.86
C TYR A 76 15.86 0.92 -1.36
N ALA A 77 14.68 0.72 -0.79
CA ALA A 77 14.53 0.40 0.62
C ALA A 77 15.31 -0.85 1.02
N VAL A 78 15.16 -1.95 0.25
CA VAL A 78 15.89 -3.19 0.50
C VAL A 78 17.42 -2.96 0.45
N SER A 79 17.93 -2.25 -0.55
CA SER A 79 19.36 -1.97 -0.69
C SER A 79 19.93 -1.16 0.48
N GLN A 80 19.11 -0.28 1.09
CA GLN A 80 19.54 0.50 2.25
C GLN A 80 19.43 -0.27 3.57
N TRP A 81 18.48 -1.19 3.69
CA TRP A 81 18.23 -1.91 4.93
C TRP A 81 19.03 -3.20 5.06
N GLN A 82 19.26 -3.96 3.98
CA GLN A 82 20.03 -5.22 4.04
C GLN A 82 21.40 -5.08 4.69
N PRO A 83 22.23 -4.04 4.39
CA PRO A 83 23.55 -3.89 5.04
C PRO A 83 23.46 -3.30 6.45
N SER A 84 22.27 -3.10 7.01
CA SER A 84 22.02 -2.45 8.30
C SER A 84 21.32 -3.38 9.28
N LYS A 85 21.12 -2.91 10.51
CA LYS A 85 20.30 -3.61 11.52
C LYS A 85 18.82 -3.21 11.47
N MET A 86 18.36 -2.48 10.43
CA MET A 86 16.97 -2.07 10.33
C MET A 86 16.00 -3.24 10.29
N PRO A 87 16.24 -4.32 9.50
CA PRO A 87 15.35 -5.48 9.51
C PRO A 87 15.20 -6.11 10.91
N ASP A 88 16.29 -6.13 11.71
CA ASP A 88 16.23 -6.64 13.07
C ASP A 88 15.34 -5.76 13.95
N HIS A 89 15.49 -4.45 13.89
CA HIS A 89 14.66 -3.52 14.69
C HIS A 89 13.18 -3.59 14.32
N LEU A 90 12.84 -3.76 13.03
CA LEU A 90 11.47 -3.96 12.58
C LEU A 90 10.87 -5.25 13.15
N ALA A 91 11.59 -6.36 13.03
CA ALA A 91 11.14 -7.65 13.55
C ALA A 91 11.05 -7.66 15.10
N GLU A 92 12.02 -7.04 15.78
CA GLU A 92 12.00 -6.90 17.25
C GLU A 92 10.80 -6.09 17.74
N CYS A 93 10.36 -5.06 17.01
CA CYS A 93 9.14 -4.32 17.35
C CYS A 93 7.94 -5.26 17.39
N VAL A 94 7.75 -6.06 16.33
CA VAL A 94 6.65 -7.03 16.25
C VAL A 94 6.78 -8.11 17.31
N ALA A 95 7.97 -8.66 17.54
CA ALA A 95 8.22 -9.71 18.53
C ALA A 95 7.93 -9.25 19.97
N ARG A 96 8.01 -7.94 20.24
CA ARG A 96 7.63 -7.35 21.55
C ARG A 96 6.12 -7.05 21.67
N GLY A 97 5.31 -7.42 20.65
CA GLY A 97 3.88 -7.13 20.60
C GLY A 97 3.54 -5.76 20.01
N GLY A 98 4.50 -5.10 19.37
CA GLY A 98 4.27 -3.88 18.59
C GLY A 98 3.66 -4.18 17.21
N THR A 99 3.30 -3.12 16.51
CA THR A 99 2.67 -3.20 15.18
C THR A 99 3.63 -2.67 14.11
N LEU A 100 3.77 -3.42 13.01
CA LEU A 100 4.46 -2.99 11.81
C LEU A 100 3.44 -2.82 10.68
N VAL A 101 3.35 -1.64 10.11
CA VAL A 101 2.54 -1.34 8.93
C VAL A 101 3.46 -1.06 7.75
N ALA A 102 3.39 -1.90 6.74
CA ALA A 102 4.14 -1.76 5.50
C ALA A 102 3.17 -1.40 4.37
N ALA A 103 3.21 -0.15 3.90
CA ALA A 103 2.31 0.35 2.87
C ALA A 103 3.02 0.48 1.52
N SER A 104 2.33 0.11 0.43
CA SER A 104 2.80 0.28 -0.95
C SER A 104 4.20 -0.35 -1.16
N ALA A 105 5.20 0.44 -1.54
CA ALA A 105 6.58 -0.04 -1.74
C ALA A 105 7.13 -0.82 -0.53
N ALA A 106 6.78 -0.42 0.70
CA ALA A 106 7.22 -1.14 1.90
C ALA A 106 6.63 -2.54 1.97
N ALA A 107 5.39 -2.76 1.53
CA ALA A 107 4.78 -4.09 1.52
C ALA A 107 5.55 -5.07 0.61
N LEU A 108 6.11 -4.59 -0.50
CA LEU A 108 6.95 -5.40 -1.38
C LEU A 108 8.26 -5.89 -0.71
N THR A 109 8.73 -5.19 0.33
CA THR A 109 10.04 -5.48 0.94
C THR A 109 10.00 -6.56 2.01
N VAL A 110 8.84 -6.80 2.64
CA VAL A 110 8.75 -7.62 3.86
C VAL A 110 8.82 -9.13 3.59
N GLY A 111 8.53 -9.53 2.37
CA GLY A 111 8.55 -10.94 1.93
C GLY A 111 9.93 -11.46 1.57
N ARG A 112 9.94 -12.70 1.11
CA ARG A 112 11.13 -13.45 0.67
C ARG A 112 11.80 -12.81 -0.53
N PHE A 113 11.01 -12.38 -1.51
CA PHE A 113 11.44 -11.69 -2.71
C PHE A 113 10.70 -10.38 -2.87
N THR A 114 11.35 -9.41 -3.49
CA THR A 114 10.86 -8.07 -3.78
C THR A 114 10.70 -7.89 -5.28
N LEU A 115 9.54 -7.42 -5.71
CA LEU A 115 9.30 -7.05 -7.10
C LEU A 115 9.96 -5.69 -7.39
N PRO A 116 10.92 -5.59 -8.33
CA PRO A 116 11.58 -4.34 -8.70
C PRO A 116 10.68 -3.53 -9.69
N VAL A 117 9.59 -2.99 -9.17
CA VAL A 117 8.52 -2.35 -9.97
C VAL A 117 9.06 -1.24 -10.85
N TYR A 118 9.85 -0.33 -10.28
CA TYR A 118 10.33 0.82 -11.05
C TYR A 118 11.34 0.44 -12.12
N GLU A 119 12.20 -0.52 -11.84
CA GLU A 119 13.22 -1.01 -12.73
C GLU A 119 12.59 -1.70 -13.95
N ILE A 120 11.55 -2.49 -13.75
CA ILE A 120 10.82 -3.15 -14.83
C ILE A 120 9.88 -2.17 -15.53
N TYR A 121 8.97 -1.54 -14.79
CA TYR A 121 7.88 -0.76 -15.37
C TYR A 121 8.30 0.62 -15.89
N LYS A 122 9.22 1.32 -15.18
CA LYS A 122 9.66 2.68 -15.55
C LYS A 122 10.94 2.68 -16.38
N VAL A 123 11.88 1.76 -16.10
CA VAL A 123 13.19 1.72 -16.76
C VAL A 123 13.23 0.72 -17.91
N GLY A 124 12.32 -0.28 -17.93
CA GLY A 124 12.22 -1.29 -18.97
C GLY A 124 13.24 -2.42 -18.84
N GLN A 125 13.67 -2.73 -17.62
CA GLN A 125 14.50 -3.91 -17.37
C GLN A 125 13.70 -5.20 -17.62
N GLU A 126 14.44 -6.26 -17.92
CA GLU A 126 13.89 -7.62 -18.01
C GLU A 126 13.20 -8.03 -16.70
N LEU A 127 12.26 -8.97 -16.81
CA LEU A 127 11.54 -9.51 -15.67
C LEU A 127 12.49 -10.24 -14.72
N HIS A 128 12.54 -9.88 -13.46
CA HIS A 128 13.35 -10.51 -12.44
C HIS A 128 12.83 -10.23 -11.04
N TRP A 129 13.33 -10.97 -10.06
CA TRP A 129 13.10 -10.74 -8.65
C TRP A 129 14.40 -10.31 -7.95
N VAL A 130 14.26 -9.52 -6.92
CA VAL A 130 15.32 -9.15 -6.00
C VAL A 130 15.08 -9.85 -4.66
N ALA A 131 16.13 -10.24 -3.94
CA ALA A 131 15.97 -10.76 -2.59
C ALA A 131 15.29 -9.72 -1.71
N GLY A 132 14.23 -10.11 -1.01
CA GLY A 132 13.53 -9.27 -0.05
C GLY A 132 14.24 -9.16 1.30
N LEU A 133 13.61 -8.54 2.27
CA LEU A 133 14.12 -8.50 3.65
C LEU A 133 13.82 -9.78 4.42
N ASP A 134 12.91 -10.58 3.90
CA ASP A 134 12.47 -11.84 4.51
C ASP A 134 12.03 -11.69 5.98
N LEU A 135 11.41 -10.55 6.32
CA LEU A 135 10.94 -10.27 7.67
C LEU A 135 9.86 -11.26 8.10
N LEU A 136 9.01 -11.66 7.15
CA LEU A 136 7.90 -12.57 7.38
C LEU A 136 8.38 -13.97 7.78
N ALA A 137 9.54 -14.42 7.30
CA ALA A 137 10.13 -15.70 7.67
C ALA A 137 10.44 -15.80 9.19
N ARG A 138 10.68 -14.68 9.86
CA ARG A 138 10.86 -14.64 11.32
C ARG A 138 9.59 -15.02 12.10
N PHE A 139 8.46 -15.02 11.42
CA PHE A 139 7.13 -15.40 11.92
C PHE A 139 6.58 -16.63 11.21
N GLU A 140 7.48 -17.44 10.60
CA GLU A 140 7.16 -18.68 9.89
C GLU A 140 6.25 -18.47 8.67
N LEU A 141 6.35 -17.30 8.01
CA LEU A 141 5.61 -16.96 6.81
C LEU A 141 6.58 -16.83 5.63
N ASN A 142 6.54 -17.78 4.72
CA ASN A 142 7.33 -17.75 3.49
C ASN A 142 6.47 -17.23 2.35
N LEU A 143 6.45 -15.91 2.15
CA LEU A 143 5.57 -15.23 1.21
C LEU A 143 6.32 -14.19 0.39
N VAL A 144 5.81 -13.96 -0.83
CA VAL A 144 6.00 -12.70 -1.58
C VAL A 144 4.75 -11.85 -1.39
N VAL A 145 4.91 -10.56 -1.10
CA VAL A 145 3.78 -9.64 -0.91
C VAL A 145 3.74 -8.65 -2.07
N VAL A 146 2.58 -8.51 -2.72
CA VAL A 146 2.40 -7.62 -3.87
C VAL A 146 1.17 -6.72 -3.63
N PRO A 147 1.37 -5.46 -3.25
CA PRO A 147 0.29 -4.47 -3.15
C PRO A 147 -0.19 -4.02 -4.54
N HIS A 148 -1.20 -3.17 -4.59
CA HIS A 148 -1.77 -2.66 -5.84
C HIS A 148 -2.18 -3.80 -6.79
N TRP A 149 -2.78 -4.85 -6.23
CA TRP A 149 -3.09 -6.07 -6.96
C TRP A 149 -4.13 -5.84 -8.04
N ASN A 150 -5.15 -5.05 -7.74
CA ASN A 150 -6.23 -4.67 -8.64
C ASN A 150 -6.02 -3.30 -9.31
N ASN A 151 -4.79 -2.76 -9.35
CA ASN A 151 -4.52 -1.45 -9.93
C ASN A 151 -5.12 -1.31 -11.32
N ALA A 152 -5.78 -0.19 -11.59
CA ALA A 152 -6.48 0.12 -12.84
C ALA A 152 -6.09 1.48 -13.44
N GLU A 153 -4.95 2.05 -13.05
CA GLU A 153 -4.48 3.37 -13.52
C GLU A 153 -4.00 3.36 -14.97
N GLY A 154 -3.81 2.17 -15.56
CA GLY A 154 -3.22 2.02 -16.88
C GLY A 154 -4.08 2.51 -18.06
N GLY A 155 -5.34 2.85 -17.84
CA GLY A 155 -6.26 3.25 -18.91
C GLY A 155 -6.48 2.10 -19.92
N ASN A 156 -5.73 2.14 -21.02
CA ASN A 156 -5.86 1.15 -22.11
C ASN A 156 -4.97 -0.08 -21.96
N HIS A 157 -4.14 -0.17 -20.91
CA HIS A 157 -3.26 -1.32 -20.67
C HIS A 157 -3.41 -1.83 -19.25
N ASP A 158 -3.15 -3.11 -19.08
CA ASP A 158 -3.28 -3.80 -17.81
C ASP A 158 -2.16 -3.38 -16.83
N THR A 159 -2.53 -2.74 -15.72
CA THR A 159 -1.63 -2.35 -14.65
C THR A 159 -1.87 -3.13 -13.35
N ARG A 160 -2.70 -4.17 -13.37
CA ARG A 160 -2.87 -5.06 -12.24
C ARG A 160 -1.53 -5.66 -11.79
N CYS A 161 -1.52 -6.27 -10.62
CA CYS A 161 -0.33 -6.89 -10.04
C CYS A 161 0.84 -5.88 -9.94
N CYS A 162 0.56 -4.74 -9.31
CA CYS A 162 1.56 -3.69 -9.08
C CYS A 162 2.21 -3.18 -10.39
N PHE A 163 1.40 -2.74 -11.34
CA PHE A 163 1.77 -2.21 -12.68
C PHE A 163 2.37 -3.23 -13.66
N MET A 164 2.49 -4.50 -13.28
CA MET A 164 3.02 -5.52 -14.20
C MET A 164 2.03 -5.92 -15.28
N GLY A 165 0.74 -5.95 -14.98
CA GLY A 165 -0.28 -6.63 -15.77
C GLY A 165 -0.25 -8.14 -15.53
N ALA A 166 -1.36 -8.82 -15.80
CA ALA A 166 -1.49 -10.23 -15.49
C ALA A 166 -0.47 -11.11 -16.23
N GLU A 167 -0.29 -10.88 -17.54
CA GLU A 167 0.60 -11.69 -18.38
C GLU A 167 2.07 -11.61 -17.92
N ARG A 168 2.59 -10.41 -17.67
CA ARG A 168 3.96 -10.26 -17.16
C ARG A 168 4.11 -10.79 -15.75
N PHE A 169 3.05 -10.69 -14.94
CA PHE A 169 3.11 -11.23 -13.58
C PHE A 169 3.12 -12.75 -13.57
N GLU A 170 2.37 -13.42 -14.43
CA GLU A 170 2.44 -14.87 -14.61
C GLU A 170 3.85 -15.31 -15.05
N ALA A 171 4.48 -14.56 -15.96
CA ALA A 171 5.88 -14.82 -16.31
C ALA A 171 6.82 -14.62 -15.11
N LEU A 172 6.61 -13.56 -14.30
CA LEU A 172 7.40 -13.32 -13.08
C LEU A 172 7.24 -14.47 -12.06
N GLU A 173 6.05 -15.03 -11.89
CA GLU A 173 5.85 -16.19 -10.99
C GLU A 173 6.70 -17.38 -11.39
N THR A 174 6.90 -17.61 -12.71
CA THR A 174 7.77 -18.69 -13.19
C THR A 174 9.27 -18.42 -12.97
N LEU A 175 9.62 -17.14 -12.75
CA LEU A 175 10.99 -16.70 -12.49
C LEU A 175 11.33 -16.59 -11.00
N LEU A 176 10.40 -16.95 -10.10
CA LEU A 176 10.72 -17.01 -8.67
C LEU A 176 11.87 -18.00 -8.45
N PRO A 177 12.93 -17.60 -7.71
CA PRO A 177 14.10 -18.43 -7.48
C PRO A 177 13.79 -19.75 -6.77
N GLU A 178 12.70 -19.77 -6.00
CA GLU A 178 12.15 -20.97 -5.36
C GLU A 178 10.62 -20.82 -5.27
N PRO A 179 9.87 -21.93 -5.18
CA PRO A 179 8.43 -21.91 -5.00
C PRO A 179 8.05 -21.11 -3.75
N CYS A 180 7.29 -20.04 -3.93
CA CYS A 180 6.87 -19.16 -2.86
C CYS A 180 5.44 -18.67 -3.14
N PRO A 181 4.49 -18.81 -2.18
CA PRO A 181 3.16 -18.23 -2.34
C PRO A 181 3.23 -16.71 -2.51
N VAL A 182 2.36 -16.17 -3.35
CA VAL A 182 2.22 -14.73 -3.57
C VAL A 182 0.94 -14.25 -2.91
N LEU A 183 1.07 -13.27 -2.03
CA LEU A 183 -0.03 -12.56 -1.39
C LEU A 183 -0.26 -11.23 -2.10
N GLY A 184 -1.24 -11.17 -2.98
CA GLY A 184 -1.70 -9.96 -3.64
C GLY A 184 -2.66 -9.19 -2.74
N LEU A 185 -2.46 -7.87 -2.59
CA LEU A 185 -3.33 -6.99 -1.83
C LEU A 185 -3.94 -5.94 -2.75
N ASP A 186 -5.25 -5.88 -2.79
CA ASP A 186 -5.96 -4.84 -3.52
C ASP A 186 -5.66 -3.45 -2.95
N GLU A 187 -5.87 -2.42 -3.76
CA GLU A 187 -5.79 -1.03 -3.30
C GLU A 187 -6.83 -0.75 -2.22
N HIS A 188 -6.53 0.17 -1.32
CA HIS A 188 -7.36 0.52 -0.16
C HIS A 188 -7.72 -0.69 0.73
N THR A 189 -6.85 -1.69 0.77
CA THR A 189 -7.07 -2.93 1.52
C THR A 189 -5.86 -3.25 2.40
N ALA A 190 -6.13 -3.70 3.61
CA ALA A 190 -5.13 -4.15 4.57
C ALA A 190 -5.32 -5.64 4.89
N CYS A 191 -4.21 -6.38 4.87
CA CYS A 191 -4.11 -7.72 5.43
C CYS A 191 -3.48 -7.61 6.84
N ILE A 192 -4.26 -7.85 7.88
CA ILE A 192 -3.85 -7.73 9.27
C ILE A 192 -3.49 -9.12 9.79
N LEU A 193 -2.22 -9.32 10.13
CA LEU A 193 -1.70 -10.55 10.71
C LEU A 193 -1.61 -10.38 12.22
N ASP A 194 -2.49 -11.02 12.97
CA ASP A 194 -2.41 -11.07 14.43
C ASP A 194 -1.64 -12.33 14.85
N LEU A 195 -0.39 -12.14 15.18
CA LEU A 195 0.50 -13.24 15.58
C LEU A 195 0.16 -13.83 16.95
N ALA A 196 -0.45 -13.04 17.85
CA ALA A 196 -0.81 -13.48 19.18
C ALA A 196 -2.02 -14.43 19.15
N THR A 197 -2.99 -14.15 18.28
CA THR A 197 -4.20 -14.97 18.11
C THR A 197 -4.10 -15.94 16.95
N SER A 198 -3.01 -15.88 16.15
CA SER A 198 -2.83 -16.66 14.93
C SER A 198 -3.97 -16.46 13.92
N GLN A 199 -4.50 -15.25 13.82
CA GLN A 199 -5.59 -14.88 12.93
C GLN A 199 -5.12 -13.89 11.86
N VAL A 200 -5.74 -13.97 10.69
CA VAL A 200 -5.66 -12.98 9.63
C VAL A 200 -7.00 -12.31 9.45
N GLU A 201 -7.03 -11.00 9.32
CA GLU A 201 -8.23 -10.22 9.03
C GLU A 201 -7.99 -9.36 7.80
N VAL A 202 -8.97 -9.33 6.89
CA VAL A 202 -8.96 -8.45 5.71
C VAL A 202 -9.83 -7.24 5.99
N ARG A 203 -9.27 -6.03 5.82
CA ARG A 203 -9.98 -4.76 6.04
C ARG A 203 -9.78 -3.82 4.87
N GLY A 204 -10.82 -3.11 4.47
CA GLY A 204 -10.79 -2.11 3.40
C GLY A 204 -11.95 -2.27 2.45
N ILE A 205 -11.77 -1.89 1.19
CA ILE A 205 -12.82 -1.96 0.16
C ILE A 205 -12.61 -3.10 -0.84
N GLY A 206 -11.41 -3.65 -0.92
CA GLY A 206 -11.07 -4.79 -1.78
C GLY A 206 -10.84 -6.08 -1.00
N GLY A 207 -10.05 -6.97 -1.56
CA GLY A 207 -9.68 -8.26 -0.99
C GLY A 207 -8.17 -8.49 -1.00
N ILE A 208 -7.81 -9.68 -0.57
CA ILE A 208 -6.46 -10.23 -0.76
C ILE A 208 -6.54 -11.52 -1.55
N THR A 209 -5.55 -11.79 -2.38
CA THR A 209 -5.47 -13.03 -3.17
C THR A 209 -4.20 -13.77 -2.81
N LEU A 210 -4.33 -14.98 -2.27
CA LEU A 210 -3.24 -15.91 -2.06
C LEU A 210 -3.10 -16.80 -3.29
N ARG A 211 -1.97 -16.71 -4.00
CA ARG A 211 -1.63 -17.54 -5.15
C ARG A 211 -0.58 -18.57 -4.75
N THR A 212 -0.78 -19.80 -5.14
CA THR A 212 0.12 -20.94 -4.92
C THR A 212 0.24 -21.76 -6.19
N LEU A 213 1.10 -22.76 -6.22
CA LEU A 213 1.17 -23.71 -7.32
C LEU A 213 -0.14 -24.52 -7.52
N GLU A 214 -0.97 -24.63 -6.49
CA GLU A 214 -2.22 -25.37 -6.52
C GLU A 214 -3.41 -24.52 -7.01
N GLY A 215 -3.23 -23.19 -7.12
CA GLY A 215 -4.24 -22.23 -7.55
C GLY A 215 -4.25 -20.95 -6.76
N ALA A 216 -5.35 -20.22 -6.85
CA ALA A 216 -5.53 -18.95 -6.16
C ALA A 216 -6.83 -18.94 -5.34
N VAL A 217 -6.79 -18.32 -4.17
CA VAL A 217 -7.96 -18.06 -3.34
C VAL A 217 -7.99 -16.59 -2.95
N THR A 218 -9.19 -16.01 -2.96
CA THR A 218 -9.39 -14.60 -2.59
C THR A 218 -10.24 -14.52 -1.34
N PHE A 219 -9.80 -13.69 -0.40
CA PHE A 219 -10.52 -13.32 0.82
C PHE A 219 -10.97 -11.87 0.70
N GLN A 220 -12.24 -11.62 0.99
CA GLN A 220 -12.84 -10.30 0.86
C GLN A 220 -12.71 -9.49 2.18
N SER A 221 -12.90 -8.19 2.08
CA SER A 221 -12.98 -7.32 3.26
C SER A 221 -13.99 -7.84 4.28
N GLY A 222 -13.61 -7.85 5.55
CA GLY A 222 -14.39 -8.40 6.66
C GLY A 222 -14.16 -9.88 6.93
N GLU A 223 -13.52 -10.63 6.03
CA GLU A 223 -13.20 -12.04 6.28
C GLU A 223 -12.05 -12.20 7.27
N ARG A 224 -12.13 -13.28 8.04
CA ARG A 224 -11.09 -13.71 8.99
C ARG A 224 -10.78 -15.18 8.75
N PHE A 225 -9.52 -15.55 8.88
CA PHE A 225 -9.06 -16.93 8.73
C PHE A 225 -7.78 -17.17 9.52
N GLU A 226 -7.44 -18.44 9.70
CA GLU A 226 -6.26 -18.86 10.43
C GLU A 226 -4.97 -18.48 9.71
N LEU A 227 -3.96 -18.00 10.44
CA LEU A 227 -2.64 -17.66 9.91
C LEU A 227 -1.93 -18.84 9.24
N SER A 228 -2.26 -20.06 9.64
CA SER A 228 -1.78 -21.30 9.02
C SER A 228 -2.06 -21.38 7.51
N VAL A 229 -3.15 -20.80 7.03
CA VAL A 229 -3.46 -20.72 5.61
C VAL A 229 -2.36 -20.03 4.81
N LEU A 230 -1.79 -18.95 5.37
CA LEU A 230 -0.66 -18.25 4.75
C LEU A 230 0.66 -19.03 4.90
N ARG A 231 0.86 -19.77 5.99
CA ARG A 231 2.06 -20.58 6.23
C ARG A 231 2.15 -21.78 5.31
N ASP A 232 1.05 -22.51 5.20
CA ASP A 232 1.02 -23.76 4.48
C ASP A 232 0.78 -23.58 2.98
N GLY A 233 0.34 -22.39 2.57
CA GLY A 233 -0.15 -22.13 1.21
C GLY A 233 -1.35 -23.02 0.86
N ARG A 234 -1.96 -23.67 1.85
CA ARG A 234 -3.07 -24.61 1.68
C ARG A 234 -4.34 -24.02 2.26
N VAL A 235 -5.30 -23.81 1.41
CA VAL A 235 -6.66 -23.65 1.86
C VAL A 235 -7.15 -25.04 2.22
N ALA A 236 -7.22 -25.35 3.52
CA ALA A 236 -7.90 -26.58 3.94
C ALA A 236 -9.27 -26.59 3.26
N ALA A 237 -9.63 -27.72 2.65
CA ALA A 237 -10.89 -27.90 1.93
C ALA A 237 -12.09 -27.80 2.90
N ALA A 238 -12.31 -26.61 3.45
CA ALA A 238 -13.50 -26.23 4.20
C ALA A 238 -14.50 -25.66 3.20
N GLY A 239 -15.30 -26.59 2.64
CA GLY A 239 -16.45 -26.25 1.79
C GLY A 239 -16.02 -25.73 0.41
N THR A 240 -16.29 -26.54 -0.60
CA THR A 240 -16.31 -26.20 -2.03
C THR A 240 -16.74 -24.75 -2.26
N ARG A 241 -15.77 -23.80 -2.25
CA ARG A 241 -15.97 -22.52 -2.90
C ARG A 241 -15.38 -22.66 -4.27
N SER A 242 -16.27 -22.62 -5.26
CA SER A 242 -16.02 -22.70 -6.68
C SER A 242 -14.72 -22.00 -7.07
N SER A 243 -13.87 -22.73 -7.83
CA SER A 243 -12.87 -22.11 -8.69
C SER A 243 -13.50 -20.87 -9.34
N PRO A 244 -12.83 -19.73 -9.41
CA PRO A 244 -13.33 -18.68 -10.27
C PRO A 244 -13.28 -19.22 -11.70
N GLN A 245 -14.39 -19.81 -12.16
CA GLN A 245 -14.70 -19.76 -13.57
C GLN A 245 -14.44 -18.32 -14.00
N ALA A 246 -13.76 -18.16 -15.14
CA ALA A 246 -13.67 -16.88 -15.81
C ALA A 246 -15.05 -16.23 -15.67
N LYS A 247 -15.13 -15.20 -14.82
CA LYS A 247 -16.38 -14.52 -14.52
C LYS A 247 -16.90 -14.10 -15.88
N PRO A 248 -18.11 -14.52 -16.32
CA PRO A 248 -18.74 -13.82 -17.42
C PRO A 248 -18.70 -12.35 -17.00
N ALA A 249 -18.36 -11.48 -17.94
CA ALA A 249 -18.20 -10.03 -17.72
C ALA A 249 -19.15 -9.62 -16.61
N ALA A 250 -18.61 -9.11 -15.49
CA ALA A 250 -19.40 -8.82 -14.30
C ALA A 250 -20.65 -8.09 -14.76
N PRO A 251 -21.83 -8.38 -14.22
CA PRO A 251 -22.94 -7.47 -14.38
C PRO A 251 -22.39 -6.09 -13.96
N PRO A 252 -22.76 -5.01 -14.66
CA PRO A 252 -22.23 -3.68 -14.37
C PRO A 252 -22.21 -3.54 -12.87
N GLY A 253 -21.00 -3.30 -12.31
CA GLY A 253 -20.79 -3.21 -10.87
C GLY A 253 -21.82 -2.28 -10.30
N ASP A 254 -22.24 -2.48 -9.06
CA ASP A 254 -23.19 -1.62 -8.37
C ASP A 254 -22.88 -0.19 -8.79
N GLU A 255 -23.87 0.59 -9.21
CA GLU A 255 -23.69 1.95 -9.72
C GLU A 255 -22.80 2.78 -8.79
N ASN A 256 -22.80 2.45 -7.50
CA ASN A 256 -21.90 3.00 -6.49
C ASN A 256 -20.44 2.67 -6.71
N ASP A 257 -20.07 1.44 -7.12
CA ASP A 257 -18.66 1.07 -7.36
C ASP A 257 -18.08 1.81 -8.56
N VAL A 258 -18.86 1.93 -9.63
CA VAL A 258 -18.47 2.70 -10.83
C VAL A 258 -18.33 4.18 -10.48
N PHE A 259 -19.24 4.71 -9.67
CA PHE A 259 -19.19 6.10 -9.20
C PHE A 259 -17.91 6.35 -8.40
N TRP A 260 -17.59 5.51 -7.43
CA TRP A 260 -16.39 5.67 -6.61
C TRP A 260 -15.08 5.54 -7.40
N GLN A 261 -15.01 4.64 -8.36
CA GLN A 261 -13.84 4.55 -9.27
C GLN A 261 -13.62 5.87 -10.03
N GLN A 262 -14.69 6.49 -10.50
CA GLN A 262 -14.61 7.78 -11.19
C GLN A 262 -14.18 8.91 -10.26
N ILE A 263 -14.70 8.97 -9.03
CA ILE A 263 -14.33 9.95 -8.01
C ILE A 263 -12.83 9.84 -7.69
N HIS A 264 -12.34 8.64 -7.37
CA HIS A 264 -10.92 8.43 -7.05
C HIS A 264 -9.97 8.75 -8.21
N GLY A 265 -10.38 8.46 -9.45
CA GLY A 265 -9.60 8.86 -10.61
C GLY A 265 -9.50 10.39 -10.80
N LEU A 266 -10.50 11.13 -10.34
CA LEU A 266 -10.50 12.60 -10.35
C LEU A 266 -9.67 13.17 -9.21
N GLU A 267 -9.77 12.60 -8.01
CA GLU A 267 -8.92 12.95 -6.86
C GLU A 267 -7.43 12.76 -7.19
N THR A 268 -7.07 11.64 -7.80
CA THR A 268 -5.70 11.36 -8.23
C THR A 268 -5.20 12.44 -9.19
N ARG A 269 -5.97 12.77 -10.25
CA ARG A 269 -5.62 13.82 -11.23
C ARG A 269 -5.49 15.20 -10.60
N PHE A 270 -6.30 15.49 -9.59
CA PHE A 270 -6.22 16.73 -8.83
C PHE A 270 -4.90 16.82 -8.08
N HIS A 271 -4.53 15.79 -7.32
CA HIS A 271 -3.29 15.76 -6.56
C HIS A 271 -2.04 15.75 -7.43
N GLU A 272 -2.07 15.06 -8.56
CA GLU A 272 -1.01 15.14 -9.57
C GLU A 272 -0.86 16.56 -10.13
N GLY A 273 -1.98 17.23 -10.47
CA GLY A 273 -1.96 18.62 -10.92
C GLY A 273 -1.31 19.55 -9.90
N LEU A 274 -1.61 19.39 -8.61
CA LEU A 274 -0.97 20.16 -7.54
C LEU A 274 0.52 19.83 -7.39
N ALA A 275 0.89 18.55 -7.48
CA ALA A 275 2.28 18.11 -7.37
C ALA A 275 3.14 18.64 -8.53
N ASP A 276 2.58 18.67 -9.74
CA ASP A 276 3.22 19.19 -10.95
C ASP A 276 3.19 20.73 -11.05
N ASN A 277 2.59 21.41 -10.06
CA ASN A 277 2.30 22.85 -10.07
C ASN A 277 1.45 23.28 -11.29
N ASP A 278 0.62 22.37 -11.81
CA ASP A 278 -0.34 22.61 -12.88
C ASP A 278 -1.73 22.91 -12.31
N ALA A 279 -1.93 24.16 -11.90
CA ALA A 279 -3.19 24.62 -11.33
C ALA A 279 -4.39 24.38 -12.29
N ARG A 280 -4.17 24.40 -13.61
CA ARG A 280 -5.22 24.15 -14.59
C ARG A 280 -5.67 22.69 -14.55
N ARG A 281 -4.73 21.73 -14.48
CA ARG A 281 -5.02 20.30 -14.37
C ARG A 281 -5.77 20.01 -13.09
N ALA A 282 -5.33 20.56 -11.97
CA ALA A 282 -5.98 20.42 -10.67
C ALA A 282 -7.41 21.00 -10.70
N THR A 283 -7.59 22.22 -11.22
CA THR A 283 -8.91 22.85 -11.32
C THR A 283 -9.87 22.07 -12.23
N ASN A 284 -9.40 21.56 -13.37
CA ASN A 284 -10.24 20.77 -14.26
C ASN A 284 -10.71 19.47 -13.60
N ALA A 285 -9.84 18.79 -12.85
CA ALA A 285 -10.22 17.59 -12.10
C ALA A 285 -11.27 17.89 -11.03
N LEU A 286 -11.13 19.01 -10.32
CA LEU A 286 -12.07 19.48 -9.33
C LEU A 286 -13.45 19.79 -9.92
N LEU A 287 -13.51 20.50 -11.04
CA LEU A 287 -14.75 20.84 -11.72
C LEU A 287 -15.47 19.59 -12.27
N GLU A 288 -14.71 18.63 -12.77
CA GLU A 288 -15.29 17.37 -13.23
C GLU A 288 -15.84 16.54 -12.04
N LEU A 289 -15.16 16.56 -10.89
CA LEU A 289 -15.63 15.91 -9.68
C LEU A 289 -16.92 16.57 -9.17
N ASP A 290 -16.98 17.90 -9.12
CA ASP A 290 -18.19 18.64 -8.74
C ASP A 290 -19.37 18.25 -9.65
N ARG A 291 -19.15 18.21 -10.97
CA ARG A 291 -20.16 17.79 -11.93
C ARG A 291 -20.65 16.36 -11.68
N ARG A 292 -19.76 15.42 -11.35
CA ARG A 292 -20.11 14.02 -11.06
C ARG A 292 -20.91 13.88 -9.77
N VAL A 293 -20.51 14.61 -8.73
CA VAL A 293 -21.24 14.64 -7.45
C VAL A 293 -22.64 15.21 -7.67
N TRP A 294 -22.77 16.29 -8.46
CA TRP A 294 -24.06 16.87 -8.79
C TRP A 294 -24.97 15.92 -9.58
N GLN A 295 -24.41 15.20 -10.58
CA GLN A 295 -25.16 14.20 -11.35
C GLN A 295 -25.64 13.05 -10.47
N ALA A 296 -24.79 12.57 -9.57
CA ALA A 296 -25.12 11.50 -8.63
C ALA A 296 -26.28 11.88 -7.69
N GLN A 297 -26.37 13.15 -7.28
CA GLN A 297 -27.49 13.65 -6.47
C GLN A 297 -28.85 13.53 -7.18
N GLN A 298 -28.85 13.49 -8.49
CA GLN A 298 -30.08 13.40 -9.28
C GLN A 298 -30.54 11.97 -9.54
N GLY A 299 -29.67 10.96 -9.32
CA GLY A 299 -29.93 9.59 -9.75
C GLY A 299 -29.57 8.45 -8.78
N ILE A 300 -28.81 8.72 -7.74
CA ILE A 300 -28.38 7.69 -6.77
C ILE A 300 -29.27 7.73 -5.54
N GLU A 301 -29.90 6.60 -5.20
CA GLU A 301 -30.72 6.47 -4.00
C GLU A 301 -29.91 6.43 -2.69
N ASN A 302 -28.58 6.31 -2.74
CA ASN A 302 -27.70 6.21 -1.57
C ASN A 302 -27.15 7.59 -1.16
N GLU A 303 -27.84 8.23 -0.25
CA GLU A 303 -27.53 9.57 0.27
C GLU A 303 -26.18 9.65 0.99
N GLU A 304 -25.69 8.53 1.55
CA GLU A 304 -24.42 8.43 2.27
C GLU A 304 -23.23 8.53 1.31
N VAL A 305 -23.32 7.88 0.15
CA VAL A 305 -22.30 7.90 -0.92
C VAL A 305 -22.13 9.32 -1.47
N VAL A 306 -23.24 10.01 -1.72
CA VAL A 306 -23.22 11.38 -2.24
C VAL A 306 -22.68 12.36 -1.20
N THR A 307 -23.01 12.16 0.08
CA THR A 307 -22.51 13.00 1.18
C THR A 307 -20.99 12.86 1.32
N GLN A 308 -20.46 11.65 1.30
CA GLN A 308 -19.02 11.40 1.38
C GLN A 308 -18.27 12.03 0.19
N ALA A 309 -18.76 11.88 -1.03
CA ALA A 309 -18.15 12.48 -2.22
C ALA A 309 -18.15 14.01 -2.17
N ARG A 310 -19.19 14.60 -1.57
CA ARG A 310 -19.28 16.05 -1.34
C ARG A 310 -18.27 16.54 -0.32
N ASP A 311 -18.02 15.78 0.72
CA ASP A 311 -17.04 16.12 1.74
C ASP A 311 -15.62 16.06 1.17
N ASN A 312 -15.30 15.03 0.36
CA ASN A 312 -14.04 14.97 -0.39
C ASN A 312 -13.85 16.19 -1.31
N LEU A 313 -14.91 16.61 -2.03
CA LEU A 313 -14.90 17.79 -2.89
C LEU A 313 -14.56 19.06 -2.08
N ARG A 314 -15.17 19.24 -0.90
CA ARG A 314 -14.90 20.38 -0.02
C ARG A 314 -13.45 20.43 0.45
N GLU A 315 -12.89 19.29 0.81
CA GLU A 315 -11.47 19.18 1.19
C GLU A 315 -10.55 19.58 0.03
N MET A 316 -10.83 19.11 -1.18
CA MET A 316 -10.05 19.45 -2.38
C MET A 316 -10.13 20.95 -2.70
N ILE A 317 -11.31 21.58 -2.55
CA ILE A 317 -11.47 23.03 -2.72
C ILE A 317 -10.60 23.79 -1.71
N ALA A 318 -10.60 23.38 -0.45
CA ALA A 318 -9.77 23.99 0.58
C ALA A 318 -8.27 23.84 0.28
N VAL A 319 -7.83 22.68 -0.18
CA VAL A 319 -6.44 22.40 -0.57
C VAL A 319 -6.01 23.28 -1.75
N LEU A 320 -6.86 23.41 -2.78
CA LEU A 320 -6.57 24.25 -3.95
C LEU A 320 -6.49 25.75 -3.53
N GLY A 321 -7.40 26.21 -2.68
CA GLY A 321 -7.39 27.58 -2.16
C GLY A 321 -6.10 27.91 -1.41
N ASN A 322 -5.62 26.99 -0.57
CA ASN A 322 -4.35 27.12 0.14
C ASN A 322 -3.16 27.10 -0.81
N HIS A 323 -3.17 26.28 -1.85
CA HIS A 323 -2.10 26.20 -2.85
C HIS A 323 -1.99 27.49 -3.66
N LEU A 324 -3.10 28.06 -4.09
CA LEU A 324 -3.13 29.32 -4.84
C LEU A 324 -2.83 30.54 -3.96
N GLY A 325 -3.23 30.53 -2.69
CA GLY A 325 -2.94 31.60 -1.74
C GLY A 325 -1.49 31.66 -1.27
N SER A 326 -0.75 30.54 -1.37
CA SER A 326 0.69 30.48 -1.06
C SER A 326 1.60 30.86 -2.24
N ALA A 327 1.04 31.02 -3.44
CA ALA A 327 1.75 31.40 -4.66
C ALA A 327 1.67 32.93 -4.95
N SER A 328 0.97 33.70 -4.12
CA SER A 328 0.89 35.16 -4.14
C SER A 328 1.74 35.77 -3.02
#